data_e5f1196836b8a906ed7cfe8337379a16
#
_entry.id   e5f1196836b8a906ed7cfe8337379a16
#
_cell.length_a   1.000
_cell.length_b   1.000
_cell.length_c   1.000
_cell.angle_alpha   90.00
_cell.angle_beta   90.00
_cell.angle_gamma   90.00
#
_symmetry.space_group_name_H-M   'P 1'
#
loop_
_entity.id
_entity.type
_entity.pdbx_description
1 polymer ?
#
loop_
_entity_poly.entity_id
_entity_poly.type
_entity_poly.pdbx_seq_one_letter_code
_entity_poly.pdbx_strand_id
1 'polypeptide(L)'
;MLKIRLRRMGSKKDAFYRIVVSDSRGTPRGRFVDIVGTYDPGTDPATVKLDVERAEGWIGKGAHPSATVRSLLSQAKRAQV
;
A
#
# COMPACT_ATOMS: atom_id res chain seq x y z
N MET A 1 1.74 13.83 9.40
CA MET A 1 2.76 12.97 8.77
C MET A 1 2.11 11.98 7.83
N LEU A 2 2.55 11.94 6.59
CA LEU A 2 2.03 10.99 5.61
C LEU A 2 2.65 9.61 5.83
N LYS A 3 1.81 8.58 5.76
CA LYS A 3 2.25 7.18 5.87
C LYS A 3 1.65 6.38 4.74
N ILE A 4 2.43 5.41 4.23
CA ILE A 4 1.95 4.44 3.26
C ILE A 4 1.81 3.11 3.98
N ARG A 5 0.58 2.57 4.00
CA ARG A 5 0.30 1.36 4.76
C ARG A 5 -0.76 0.51 4.07
N LEU A 6 -0.89 -0.73 4.53
CA LEU A 6 -1.94 -1.61 4.07
C LEU A 6 -3.22 -1.34 4.84
N ARG A 7 -4.33 -1.33 4.13
CA ARG A 7 -5.65 -1.25 4.73
C ARG A 7 -6.46 -2.47 4.31
N ARG A 8 -6.96 -3.20 5.28
CA ARG A 8 -7.77 -4.38 5.01
C ARG A 8 -9.12 -3.98 4.42
N MET A 9 -9.49 -4.67 3.34
CA MET A 9 -10.76 -4.51 2.65
C MET A 9 -11.39 -5.88 2.46
N GLY A 10 -12.65 -5.91 2.03
CA GLY A 10 -13.33 -7.14 1.73
C GLY A 10 -14.01 -7.79 2.92
N SER A 11 -14.53 -9.01 2.72
CA SER A 11 -15.27 -9.76 3.73
C SER A 11 -14.32 -10.58 4.61
N LYS A 12 -14.87 -11.23 5.63
CA LYS A 12 -14.09 -12.10 6.52
C LYS A 12 -13.38 -13.23 5.78
N LYS A 13 -13.97 -13.74 4.69
CA LYS A 13 -13.43 -14.87 3.95
C LYS A 13 -12.59 -14.47 2.73
N ASP A 14 -12.77 -13.24 2.25
CA ASP A 14 -12.09 -12.73 1.05
C ASP A 14 -11.40 -11.42 1.34
N ALA A 15 -10.55 -11.44 2.35
CA ALA A 15 -9.80 -10.25 2.72
C ALA A 15 -8.73 -9.93 1.67
N PHE A 16 -8.69 -8.69 1.25
CA PHE A 16 -7.59 -8.17 0.46
C PHE A 16 -7.17 -6.82 1.05
N TYR A 17 -6.04 -6.31 0.60
CA TYR A 17 -5.51 -5.07 1.16
C TYR A 17 -5.30 -4.05 0.07
N ARG A 18 -5.56 -2.80 0.41
CA ARG A 18 -5.16 -1.67 -0.43
C ARG A 18 -3.93 -1.04 0.18
N ILE A 19 -3.00 -0.65 -0.67
CA ILE A 19 -1.81 0.09 -0.26
C ILE A 19 -2.17 1.56 -0.39
N VAL A 20 -2.31 2.23 0.75
CA VAL A 20 -2.88 3.57 0.80
C VAL A 20 -1.91 4.56 1.44
N VAL A 21 -1.99 5.81 0.98
CA VAL A 21 -1.29 6.93 1.59
C VAL A 21 -2.27 7.67 2.47
N SER A 22 -1.95 7.82 3.73
CA SER A 22 -2.83 8.51 4.68
C SER A 22 -2.03 9.42 5.60
N ASP A 23 -2.72 10.44 6.11
CA ASP A 23 -2.13 11.34 7.09
C ASP A 23 -2.45 10.82 8.49
N SER A 24 -1.41 10.62 9.31
CA SER A 24 -1.59 10.13 10.68
C SER A 24 -2.26 11.14 11.60
N ARG A 25 -2.40 12.38 11.19
CA ARG A 25 -2.94 13.46 12.01
C ARG A 25 -4.46 13.60 11.96
N GLY A 26 -5.19 12.57 11.89
CA GLY A 26 -6.58 12.77 12.05
C GLY A 26 -7.39 12.74 10.79
N THR A 27 -7.08 11.80 9.97
CA THR A 27 -8.02 11.41 8.96
C THR A 27 -9.10 10.61 9.66
N PRO A 28 -10.26 11.21 9.94
CA PRO A 28 -11.30 10.47 10.64
C PRO A 28 -11.78 9.31 9.78
N ARG A 29 -11.96 8.16 10.42
CA ARG A 29 -12.61 7.00 9.83
C ARG A 29 -11.96 6.46 8.55
N GLY A 30 -10.65 6.54 8.48
CA GLY A 30 -9.93 5.85 7.44
C GLY A 30 -9.96 6.49 6.08
N ARG A 31 -10.17 7.78 6.00
CA ARG A 31 -9.94 8.50 4.76
C ARG A 31 -8.46 8.45 4.43
N PHE A 32 -8.17 8.34 3.16
CA PHE A 32 -6.79 8.30 2.68
C PHE A 32 -6.60 9.33 1.57
N VAL A 33 -5.35 9.75 1.42
CA VAL A 33 -4.97 10.76 0.43
C VAL A 33 -4.92 10.15 -0.96
N ASP A 34 -4.43 8.91 -1.06
CA ASP A 34 -4.26 8.24 -2.34
C ASP A 34 -4.21 6.74 -2.16
N ILE A 35 -4.48 6.01 -3.24
CA ILE A 35 -4.31 4.57 -3.31
C ILE A 35 -3.22 4.29 -4.33
N VAL A 36 -2.14 3.62 -3.90
CA VAL A 36 -1.00 3.34 -4.77
C VAL A 36 -0.92 1.88 -5.21
N GLY A 37 -1.79 1.03 -4.71
CA GLY A 37 -1.81 -0.36 -5.14
C GLY A 37 -2.75 -1.23 -4.33
N THR A 38 -2.69 -2.53 -4.63
CA THR A 38 -3.48 -3.56 -3.95
C THR A 38 -2.59 -4.77 -3.66
N TYR A 39 -2.96 -5.51 -2.63
CA TYR A 39 -2.28 -6.74 -2.24
C TYR A 39 -3.31 -7.79 -1.89
N ASP A 40 -3.26 -8.92 -2.56
CA ASP A 40 -4.16 -10.05 -2.32
C ASP A 40 -3.35 -11.26 -1.88
N PRO A 41 -3.33 -11.57 -0.57
CA PRO A 41 -2.62 -12.75 -0.08
C PRO A 41 -3.37 -14.06 -0.30
N GLY A 42 -4.65 -13.99 -0.71
CA GLY A 42 -5.47 -15.18 -0.94
C GLY A 42 -5.15 -15.92 -2.22
N THR A 43 -4.36 -15.34 -3.11
CA THR A 43 -3.91 -16.01 -4.32
C THR A 43 -2.58 -16.71 -4.10
N ASP A 44 -2.26 -17.72 -4.90
CA ASP A 44 -1.00 -18.45 -4.80
C ASP A 44 -0.30 -18.41 -6.18
N PRO A 45 0.82 -17.67 -6.35
CA PRO A 45 1.41 -16.78 -5.34
C PRO A 45 0.55 -15.53 -5.07
N ALA A 46 0.79 -14.89 -3.94
CA ALA A 46 0.07 -13.67 -3.58
C ALA A 46 0.22 -12.60 -4.67
N THR A 47 -0.89 -11.96 -5.00
CA THR A 47 -0.91 -10.95 -6.05
C THR A 47 -0.64 -9.56 -5.48
N VAL A 48 0.38 -8.90 -6.01
CA VAL A 48 0.70 -7.52 -5.64
C VAL A 48 0.62 -6.66 -6.89
N LYS A 49 -0.23 -5.64 -6.86
CA LYS A 49 -0.31 -4.62 -7.91
C LYS A 49 0.04 -3.29 -7.26
N LEU A 50 1.23 -2.80 -7.51
CA LEU A 50 1.73 -1.58 -6.90
C LEU A 50 2.26 -0.65 -7.98
N ASP A 51 1.73 0.58 -7.98
CA ASP A 51 2.28 1.65 -8.81
C ASP A 51 3.53 2.20 -8.15
N VAL A 52 4.67 1.67 -8.56
CA VAL A 52 5.97 1.99 -7.96
C VAL A 52 6.28 3.47 -8.09
N GLU A 53 6.04 4.06 -9.25
CA GLU A 53 6.34 5.49 -9.47
C GLU A 53 5.51 6.38 -8.54
N ARG A 54 4.24 6.06 -8.39
CA ARG A 54 3.35 6.81 -7.53
C ARG A 54 3.76 6.69 -6.06
N ALA A 55 4.06 5.47 -5.63
CA ALA A 55 4.52 5.23 -4.26
C ALA A 55 5.83 5.96 -3.98
N GLU A 56 6.78 5.88 -4.89
CA GLU A 56 8.06 6.59 -4.72
C GLU A 56 7.87 8.10 -4.75
N GLY A 57 6.95 8.61 -5.55
CA GLY A 57 6.61 10.03 -5.55
C GLY A 57 6.13 10.50 -4.18
N TRP A 58 5.29 9.72 -3.52
CA TRP A 58 4.84 10.03 -2.17
C TRP A 58 5.97 9.95 -1.15
N ILE A 59 6.84 8.94 -1.26
CA ILE A 59 8.01 8.81 -0.38
C ILE A 59 8.90 10.04 -0.55
N GLY A 60 9.12 10.50 -1.78
CA GLY A 60 9.87 11.72 -2.06
C GLY A 60 9.26 12.97 -1.45
N LYS A 61 7.96 12.97 -1.21
CA LYS A 61 7.25 14.06 -0.54
C LYS A 61 7.20 13.90 0.98
N GLY A 62 7.86 12.90 1.53
CA GLY A 62 7.94 12.69 2.96
C GLY A 62 7.03 11.60 3.52
N ALA A 63 6.34 10.84 2.68
CA ALA A 63 5.52 9.74 3.17
C ALA A 63 6.40 8.59 3.68
N HIS A 64 6.02 8.01 4.81
CA HIS A 64 6.77 6.92 5.43
C HIS A 64 6.10 5.58 5.16
N PRO A 65 6.72 4.69 4.37
CA PRO A 65 6.16 3.37 4.15
C PRO A 65 6.34 2.47 5.37
N SER A 66 5.32 1.65 5.66
CA SER A 66 5.43 0.62 6.69
C SER A 66 6.44 -0.45 6.25
N ALA A 67 6.88 -1.30 7.19
CA ALA A 67 7.81 -2.39 6.87
C ALA A 67 7.24 -3.32 5.80
N THR A 68 5.94 -3.65 5.91
CA THR A 68 5.27 -4.49 4.92
C THR A 68 5.23 -3.81 3.55
N VAL A 69 4.91 -2.52 3.49
CA VAL A 69 4.89 -1.77 2.23
C VAL A 69 6.29 -1.71 1.61
N ARG A 70 7.32 -1.51 2.42
CA ARG A 70 8.70 -1.54 1.91
C ARG A 70 9.03 -2.87 1.25
N SER A 71 8.62 -3.97 1.87
CA SER A 71 8.83 -5.30 1.32
C SER A 71 8.09 -5.47 -0.01
N LEU A 72 6.82 -5.07 -0.07
CA LEU A 72 6.03 -5.16 -1.28
C LEU A 72 6.59 -4.28 -2.39
N LEU A 73 7.05 -3.09 -2.03
CA LEU A 73 7.66 -2.16 -2.99
C LEU A 73 8.93 -2.76 -3.59
N SER A 74 9.76 -3.39 -2.78
CA SER A 74 10.97 -4.07 -3.23
C SER A 74 10.63 -5.20 -4.21
N GLN A 75 9.62 -6.00 -3.90
CA GLN A 75 9.16 -7.07 -4.79
C GLN A 75 8.65 -6.52 -6.11
N ALA A 76 7.86 -5.45 -6.06
CA ALA A 76 7.33 -4.83 -7.26
C ALA A 76 8.44 -4.27 -8.16
N LYS A 77 9.47 -3.68 -7.57
CA LYS A 77 10.62 -3.19 -8.33
C LYS A 77 11.37 -4.33 -9.02
N ARG A 78 11.52 -5.46 -8.37
CA ARG A 78 12.16 -6.63 -8.97
C ARG A 78 11.36 -7.16 -10.15
N ALA A 79 10.04 -7.14 -10.03
CA ALA A 79 9.16 -7.64 -11.08
C ALA A 79 9.15 -6.75 -12.32
N GLN A 80 9.56 -5.49 -12.20
CA GLN A 80 9.60 -4.55 -13.31
C GLN A 80 10.91 -4.58 -14.12
N VAL A 81 11.87 -5.34 -13.68
CA VAL A 81 13.18 -5.42 -14.35
C VAL A 81 13.12 -6.28 -15.61
#